data_237f94ef075ebde9290c594d769164b1
#
_entry.id   237f94ef075ebde9290c594d769164b1
#
_cell.length_a   1.000
_cell.length_b   1.000
_cell.length_c   1.000
_cell.angle_alpha   90.00
_cell.angle_beta   90.00
_cell.angle_gamma   90.00
#
_symmetry.space_group_name_H-M   'P 1'
#
loop_
_entity.id
_entity.type
_entity.pdbx_description
1 polymer ?
#
loop_
_entity_poly.entity_id
_entity_poly.type
_entity_poly.pdbx_seq_one_letter_code
_entity_poly.pdbx_strand_id
1 'polypeptide(L)'
;MSFKTDAEIAQSSTMRPIGEIAAKLGLNADNIEPYGHYKAKINPAEAFKLPQKQGRLILVTAINPTPAGEGKTTVTIGLADALRHIGKDAVIALREPSLGPVFGVKGGAAGGGYAQVLPMEDINLHFTGDFHAIGAANNLLAAMLDNHIYQGNELDIDPKRVLWRRVVDMNDRQLRNIIDGMGKPVDGVMRPDGFDITVASEVMAVFCLAKDISDLKDRLGNILVAYAKDGSPVYAKDLKANGAMAALLKDAIKPNLVQTIEGTPAFVHGGPFANIAHGCNSVTATRLAKHLADYAVTEAGFGADLGAEKFCDIKCRLAGLKPDAAVVVATVRALKYNGGVERANLGEENLDALEKGLPNLLKHISNLKNVFGLPVVVALNRFVSDSDAELAMIEKACAEHGVEVSLTEVWGKGGAGGADLAHKVVNAIENQPNNFNFAYDVELSIKDKIRAIAQKVYGAEDVDFSAEASAEIASLEKLGLDKMSICMAKTQYSLSDNAKLLGCPEGFRITVRGITVSAGAGFIVALCGNMMKMPGLPKVPAAEKIDVDAEGVIHGLF
;
A
#
# COMPACT_ATOMS: atom_id res chain seq x y z
N MET A 1 -2.99 -28.97 21.45
CA MET A 1 -4.20 -28.42 20.85
C MET A 1 -3.75 -27.71 19.55
N SER A 2 -4.32 -28.04 18.40
CA SER A 2 -4.06 -27.27 17.17
C SER A 2 -4.73 -25.91 17.34
N PHE A 3 -4.02 -24.83 17.06
CA PHE A 3 -4.63 -23.51 16.98
C PHE A 3 -5.58 -23.49 15.77
N LYS A 4 -6.72 -22.77 15.89
CA LYS A 4 -7.59 -22.52 14.76
C LYS A 4 -6.83 -21.71 13.70
N THR A 5 -7.11 -21.96 12.44
CA THR A 5 -6.62 -21.14 11.32
C THR A 5 -7.29 -19.76 11.32
N ASP A 6 -6.70 -18.79 10.61
CA ASP A 6 -7.28 -17.46 10.48
C ASP A 6 -8.69 -17.51 9.85
N ALA A 7 -8.91 -18.39 8.87
CA ALA A 7 -10.23 -18.62 8.27
C ALA A 7 -11.24 -19.19 9.28
N GLU A 8 -10.86 -20.21 10.06
CA GLU A 8 -11.74 -20.81 11.08
C GLU A 8 -12.11 -19.80 12.17
N ILE A 9 -11.19 -18.91 12.56
CA ILE A 9 -11.47 -17.83 13.51
C ILE A 9 -12.47 -16.85 12.90
N ALA A 10 -12.25 -16.41 11.67
CA ALA A 10 -13.14 -15.48 10.96
C ALA A 10 -14.56 -16.07 10.81
N GLN A 11 -14.67 -17.31 10.30
CA GLN A 11 -15.95 -18.02 10.10
C GLN A 11 -16.71 -18.28 11.40
N SER A 12 -16.00 -18.51 12.52
CA SER A 12 -16.62 -18.70 13.84
C SER A 12 -17.00 -17.41 14.56
N SER A 13 -16.63 -16.24 14.00
CA SER A 13 -16.88 -14.94 14.62
C SER A 13 -18.27 -14.41 14.29
N THR A 14 -18.93 -13.77 15.28
CA THR A 14 -20.24 -13.15 15.08
C THR A 14 -20.10 -11.70 14.64
N MET A 15 -20.54 -11.40 13.43
CA MET A 15 -20.56 -10.03 12.89
C MET A 15 -21.79 -9.25 13.36
N ARG A 16 -21.61 -7.97 13.60
CA ARG A 16 -22.70 -7.01 13.85
C ARG A 16 -23.25 -6.48 12.53
N PRO A 17 -24.56 -6.16 12.44
CA PRO A 17 -25.10 -5.44 11.29
C PRO A 17 -24.29 -4.16 11.00
N ILE A 18 -24.05 -3.86 9.72
CA ILE A 18 -23.17 -2.75 9.34
C ILE A 18 -23.69 -1.38 9.80
N GLY A 19 -25.01 -1.23 9.93
CA GLY A 19 -25.62 -0.02 10.48
C GLY A 19 -25.21 0.25 11.93
N GLU A 20 -25.02 -0.78 12.76
CA GLU A 20 -24.53 -0.63 14.13
C GLU A 20 -23.06 -0.18 14.17
N ILE A 21 -22.27 -0.67 13.23
CA ILE A 21 -20.87 -0.25 13.07
C ILE A 21 -20.80 1.21 12.60
N ALA A 22 -21.64 1.60 11.63
CA ALA A 22 -21.76 2.96 11.15
C ALA A 22 -22.16 3.93 12.28
N ALA A 23 -23.11 3.54 13.12
CA ALA A 23 -23.57 4.34 14.25
C ALA A 23 -22.44 4.67 15.26
N LYS A 24 -21.43 3.81 15.42
CA LYS A 24 -20.25 4.10 16.25
C LYS A 24 -19.42 5.28 15.75
N LEU A 25 -19.55 5.63 14.47
CA LEU A 25 -18.91 6.78 13.82
C LEU A 25 -19.87 7.98 13.67
N GLY A 26 -21.08 7.90 14.23
CA GLY A 26 -22.12 8.91 14.07
C GLY A 26 -22.76 8.91 12.68
N LEU A 27 -22.50 7.89 11.87
CA LEU A 27 -23.12 7.71 10.55
C LEU A 27 -24.51 7.10 10.68
N ASN A 28 -25.44 7.57 9.86
CA ASN A 28 -26.80 7.06 9.76
C ASN A 28 -27.08 6.48 8.36
N ALA A 29 -28.34 6.10 8.11
CA ALA A 29 -28.74 5.50 6.83
C ALA A 29 -28.50 6.41 5.61
N ASP A 30 -28.52 7.74 5.78
CA ASP A 30 -28.29 8.69 4.67
C ASP A 30 -26.80 8.80 4.30
N ASN A 31 -25.91 8.39 5.21
CA ASN A 31 -24.46 8.46 5.02
C ASN A 31 -23.89 7.19 4.40
N ILE A 32 -24.63 6.07 4.40
CA ILE A 32 -24.13 4.77 3.96
C ILE A 32 -25.06 4.13 2.92
N GLU A 33 -24.47 3.34 2.05
CA GLU A 33 -25.16 2.47 1.08
C GLU A 33 -24.81 1.01 1.42
N PRO A 34 -25.74 0.23 2.02
CA PRO A 34 -25.47 -1.14 2.42
C PRO A 34 -25.19 -2.06 1.21
N TYR A 35 -24.15 -2.89 1.32
CA TYR A 35 -23.81 -3.97 0.41
C TYR A 35 -24.01 -5.31 1.15
N GLY A 36 -25.27 -5.71 1.36
CA GLY A 36 -25.66 -6.80 2.25
C GLY A 36 -25.67 -6.37 3.72
N HIS A 37 -25.55 -7.35 4.64
CA HIS A 37 -25.73 -7.10 6.06
C HIS A 37 -24.47 -6.52 6.75
N TYR A 38 -23.26 -6.80 6.23
CA TYR A 38 -22.02 -6.62 6.95
C TYR A 38 -21.03 -5.68 6.26
N LYS A 39 -21.40 -5.10 5.12
CA LYS A 39 -20.59 -4.15 4.34
C LYS A 39 -21.43 -2.95 3.94
N ALA A 40 -20.83 -1.79 3.80
CA ALA A 40 -21.47 -0.63 3.20
C ALA A 40 -20.46 0.26 2.49
N LYS A 41 -20.92 1.02 1.50
CA LYS A 41 -20.20 2.19 0.98
C LYS A 41 -20.55 3.41 1.84
N ILE A 42 -19.58 4.27 2.12
CA ILE A 42 -19.81 5.55 2.77
C ILE A 42 -19.90 6.63 1.69
N ASN A 43 -20.91 7.49 1.77
CA ASN A 43 -20.99 8.69 0.97
C ASN A 43 -20.10 9.78 1.57
N PRO A 44 -18.91 10.11 0.98
CA PRO A 44 -17.99 11.07 1.58
C PRO A 44 -18.60 12.47 1.67
N ALA A 45 -19.38 12.88 0.66
CA ALA A 45 -19.99 14.20 0.63
C ALA A 45 -20.95 14.45 1.80
N GLU A 46 -21.68 13.42 2.23
CA GLU A 46 -22.57 13.50 3.40
C GLU A 46 -21.79 13.28 4.70
N ALA A 47 -20.87 12.35 4.75
CA ALA A 47 -20.10 12.06 5.96
C ALA A 47 -19.21 13.24 6.40
N PHE A 48 -18.64 14.00 5.48
CA PHE A 48 -17.86 15.22 5.80
C PHE A 48 -18.71 16.40 6.31
N LYS A 49 -20.04 16.32 6.23
CA LYS A 49 -20.94 17.34 6.85
C LYS A 49 -21.13 17.11 8.35
N LEU A 50 -20.80 15.93 8.85
CA LEU A 50 -20.87 15.63 10.28
C LEU A 50 -19.84 16.47 11.06
N PRO A 51 -20.04 16.67 12.37
CA PRO A 51 -19.07 17.39 13.20
C PRO A 51 -17.69 16.76 13.11
N GLN A 52 -16.70 17.56 12.75
CA GLN A 52 -15.33 17.09 12.59
C GLN A 52 -14.69 16.81 13.95
N LYS A 53 -14.23 15.59 14.14
CA LYS A 53 -13.21 15.27 15.14
C LYS A 53 -11.82 15.63 14.60
N GLN A 54 -10.94 16.08 15.49
CA GLN A 54 -9.54 16.33 15.09
C GLN A 54 -8.71 15.05 15.32
N GLY A 55 -9.05 14.01 14.58
CA GLY A 55 -8.47 12.68 14.76
C GLY A 55 -6.96 12.65 14.58
N ARG A 56 -6.28 11.98 15.51
CA ARG A 56 -4.84 11.71 15.45
C ARG A 56 -4.57 10.61 14.44
N LEU A 57 -3.64 10.84 13.53
CA LEU A 57 -3.26 9.89 12.49
C LEU A 57 -2.06 9.06 12.92
N ILE A 58 -2.24 7.77 13.08
CA ILE A 58 -1.20 6.81 13.44
C ILE A 58 -0.82 6.01 12.19
N LEU A 59 0.46 6.08 11.80
CA LEU A 59 0.99 5.29 10.70
C LEU A 59 1.62 4.01 11.24
N VAL A 60 1.12 2.86 10.85
CA VAL A 60 1.77 1.57 11.11
C VAL A 60 2.61 1.16 9.90
N THR A 61 3.88 0.91 10.14
CA THR A 61 4.86 0.45 9.16
C THR A 61 5.67 -0.71 9.74
N ALA A 62 6.71 -1.17 9.06
CA ALA A 62 7.53 -2.29 9.52
C ALA A 62 9.00 -2.10 9.13
N ILE A 63 9.86 -2.99 9.62
CA ILE A 63 11.19 -3.22 9.08
C ILE A 63 11.10 -3.83 7.66
N ASN A 64 12.22 -4.03 6.96
CA ASN A 64 12.20 -4.70 5.66
C ASN A 64 11.50 -6.06 5.77
N PRO A 65 10.55 -6.37 4.86
CA PRO A 65 9.79 -7.61 4.91
C PRO A 65 10.69 -8.82 4.68
N THR A 66 10.32 -9.92 5.34
CA THR A 66 10.98 -11.22 5.21
C THR A 66 10.01 -12.28 4.69
N PRO A 67 10.50 -13.43 4.22
CA PRO A 67 9.62 -14.53 3.82
C PRO A 67 8.72 -15.07 4.94
N ALA A 68 9.02 -14.73 6.21
CA ALA A 68 8.22 -15.15 7.36
C ALA A 68 7.02 -14.24 7.63
N GLY A 69 7.06 -13.00 7.10
CA GLY A 69 6.09 -11.95 7.40
C GLY A 69 6.29 -11.33 8.79
N GLU A 70 5.93 -10.07 8.95
CA GLU A 70 6.09 -9.31 10.21
C GLU A 70 4.77 -9.11 10.95
N GLY A 71 3.63 -9.42 10.30
CA GLY A 71 2.30 -9.25 10.90
C GLY A 71 1.85 -7.79 11.00
N LYS A 72 2.29 -6.92 10.10
CA LYS A 72 1.97 -5.49 10.11
C LYS A 72 0.46 -5.22 10.13
N THR A 73 -0.32 -5.83 9.22
CA THR A 73 -1.78 -5.63 9.17
C THR A 73 -2.45 -6.14 10.44
N THR A 74 -2.01 -7.28 10.97
CA THR A 74 -2.48 -7.82 12.26
C THR A 74 -2.24 -6.83 13.41
N VAL A 75 -1.04 -6.24 13.48
CA VAL A 75 -0.72 -5.21 14.49
C VAL A 75 -1.53 -3.93 14.25
N THR A 76 -1.76 -3.53 13.00
CA THR A 76 -2.59 -2.34 12.66
C THR A 76 -4.01 -2.50 13.19
N ILE A 77 -4.63 -3.65 12.94
CA ILE A 77 -5.98 -3.98 13.40
C ILE A 77 -6.00 -4.11 14.92
N GLY A 78 -5.08 -4.89 15.49
CA GLY A 78 -4.98 -5.09 16.92
C GLY A 78 -4.73 -3.80 17.71
N LEU A 79 -3.96 -2.85 17.17
CA LEU A 79 -3.77 -1.52 17.78
C LEU A 79 -5.07 -0.72 17.82
N ALA A 80 -5.87 -0.75 16.76
CA ALA A 80 -7.14 -0.03 16.76
C ALA A 80 -8.15 -0.65 17.73
N ASP A 81 -8.23 -1.99 17.78
CA ASP A 81 -9.03 -2.69 18.80
C ASP A 81 -8.51 -2.37 20.20
N ALA A 82 -7.19 -2.34 20.41
CA ALA A 82 -6.56 -1.99 21.68
C ALA A 82 -6.86 -0.55 22.11
N LEU A 83 -6.84 0.42 21.18
CA LEU A 83 -7.24 1.79 21.46
C LEU A 83 -8.69 1.85 21.99
N ARG A 84 -9.60 1.11 21.36
CA ARG A 84 -10.99 1.02 21.85
C ARG A 84 -11.08 0.28 23.19
N HIS A 85 -10.28 -0.74 23.40
CA HIS A 85 -10.19 -1.46 24.66
C HIS A 85 -9.78 -0.56 25.84
N ILE A 86 -8.88 0.41 25.60
CA ILE A 86 -8.50 1.43 26.60
C ILE A 86 -9.43 2.67 26.60
N GLY A 87 -10.60 2.60 25.98
CA GLY A 87 -11.63 3.63 25.99
C GLY A 87 -11.41 4.78 25.02
N LYS A 88 -10.53 4.66 24.02
CA LYS A 88 -10.34 5.66 22.97
C LYS A 88 -11.21 5.35 21.77
N ASP A 89 -11.75 6.36 21.10
CA ASP A 89 -12.50 6.18 19.85
C ASP A 89 -11.54 6.08 18.67
N ALA A 90 -11.50 4.90 18.05
CA ALA A 90 -10.56 4.59 16.97
C ALA A 90 -11.27 3.97 15.76
N VAL A 91 -10.71 4.23 14.58
CA VAL A 91 -11.11 3.66 13.28
C VAL A 91 -9.87 3.29 12.49
N ILE A 92 -9.99 2.27 11.64
CA ILE A 92 -8.90 1.79 10.79
C ILE A 92 -9.12 2.23 9.35
N ALA A 93 -8.04 2.53 8.61
CA ALA A 93 -8.06 2.69 7.16
C ALA A 93 -7.02 1.76 6.53
N LEU A 94 -7.48 0.77 5.75
CA LEU A 94 -6.68 -0.30 5.16
C LEU A 94 -6.76 -0.29 3.63
N ARG A 95 -5.82 -1.01 3.01
CA ARG A 95 -5.89 -1.34 1.59
C ARG A 95 -6.79 -2.56 1.36
N GLU A 96 -7.46 -2.54 0.22
CA GLU A 96 -8.16 -3.71 -0.32
C GLU A 96 -7.13 -4.68 -0.95
N PRO A 97 -7.23 -6.00 -0.70
CA PRO A 97 -6.33 -6.98 -1.30
C PRO A 97 -6.67 -7.23 -2.78
N SER A 98 -5.64 -7.58 -3.58
CA SER A 98 -5.74 -7.96 -4.98
C SER A 98 -5.84 -9.48 -5.12
N LEU A 99 -6.65 -9.95 -6.07
CA LEU A 99 -6.86 -11.38 -6.33
C LEU A 99 -5.56 -12.10 -6.72
N GLY A 100 -4.69 -11.45 -7.49
CA GLY A 100 -3.44 -12.07 -7.92
C GLY A 100 -2.56 -12.56 -6.76
N PRO A 101 -2.22 -11.73 -5.77
CA PRO A 101 -1.55 -12.17 -4.54
C PRO A 101 -2.34 -13.21 -3.74
N VAL A 102 -3.66 -13.08 -3.61
CA VAL A 102 -4.52 -14.02 -2.86
C VAL A 102 -4.42 -15.43 -3.44
N PHE A 103 -4.55 -15.58 -4.75
CA PHE A 103 -4.45 -16.86 -5.44
C PHE A 103 -2.99 -17.28 -5.74
N GLY A 104 -2.01 -16.39 -5.55
CA GLY A 104 -0.58 -16.61 -5.81
C GLY A 104 0.18 -17.21 -4.63
N VAL A 105 0.85 -16.36 -3.89
CA VAL A 105 1.83 -16.78 -2.84
C VAL A 105 1.39 -16.40 -1.44
N LYS A 106 0.55 -15.37 -1.29
CA LYS A 106 0.33 -14.70 -0.02
C LYS A 106 -1.15 -14.64 0.30
N GLY A 107 -1.48 -15.01 1.53
CA GLY A 107 -2.78 -14.73 2.11
C GLY A 107 -3.19 -13.27 2.00
N GLY A 108 -4.47 -12.99 2.12
CA GLY A 108 -5.05 -11.66 1.96
C GLY A 108 -4.61 -10.66 3.02
N ALA A 109 -5.06 -9.42 2.86
CA ALA A 109 -4.73 -8.30 3.73
C ALA A 109 -5.76 -8.08 4.85
N ALA A 110 -6.44 -9.13 5.33
CA ALA A 110 -7.49 -9.02 6.34
C ALA A 110 -6.99 -9.08 7.80
N GLY A 111 -5.68 -9.20 8.02
CA GLY A 111 -5.09 -9.44 9.34
C GLY A 111 -4.92 -10.93 9.63
N GLY A 112 -4.82 -11.33 10.90
CA GLY A 112 -4.68 -12.73 11.31
C GLY A 112 -5.03 -12.94 12.79
N GLY A 113 -5.34 -14.20 13.15
CA GLY A 113 -5.81 -14.56 14.48
C GLY A 113 -7.07 -13.81 14.88
N TYR A 114 -7.09 -13.27 16.08
CA TYR A 114 -8.19 -12.45 16.58
C TYR A 114 -8.12 -10.97 16.15
N ALA A 115 -7.06 -10.55 15.48
CA ALA A 115 -6.91 -9.22 14.92
C ALA A 115 -7.16 -9.24 13.40
N GLN A 116 -8.42 -9.41 12.99
CA GLN A 116 -8.88 -9.48 11.60
C GLN A 116 -10.04 -8.51 11.33
N VAL A 117 -10.18 -8.07 10.06
CA VAL A 117 -11.36 -7.39 9.54
C VAL A 117 -12.30 -8.38 8.86
N LEU A 118 -13.60 -8.18 9.06
CA LEU A 118 -14.68 -9.04 8.57
C LEU A 118 -15.66 -8.24 7.68
N PRO A 119 -16.31 -8.90 6.69
CA PRO A 119 -16.21 -10.32 6.30
C PRO A 119 -14.93 -10.61 5.51
N MET A 120 -14.09 -11.52 6.01
CA MET A 120 -12.75 -11.79 5.49
C MET A 120 -12.80 -12.36 4.04
N GLU A 121 -13.72 -13.29 3.78
CA GLU A 121 -13.85 -13.92 2.46
C GLU A 121 -14.22 -12.89 1.39
N ASP A 122 -15.24 -12.06 1.64
CA ASP A 122 -15.68 -11.01 0.71
C ASP A 122 -14.54 -10.02 0.42
N ILE A 123 -13.82 -9.58 1.46
CA ILE A 123 -12.71 -8.63 1.32
C ILE A 123 -11.61 -9.20 0.42
N ASN A 124 -11.32 -10.49 0.52
CA ASN A 124 -10.22 -11.13 -0.22
C ASN A 124 -10.63 -11.64 -1.61
N LEU A 125 -11.91 -11.74 -1.92
CA LEU A 125 -12.41 -12.23 -3.21
C LEU A 125 -13.13 -11.11 -3.99
N HIS A 126 -14.46 -11.11 -3.98
CA HIS A 126 -15.28 -10.08 -4.61
C HIS A 126 -15.92 -9.19 -3.55
N PHE A 127 -15.25 -8.09 -3.22
CA PHE A 127 -15.66 -7.23 -2.12
C PHE A 127 -16.91 -6.39 -2.45
N THR A 128 -16.72 -5.25 -3.12
CA THR A 128 -17.79 -4.34 -3.55
C THR A 128 -17.66 -3.94 -5.01
N GLY A 129 -16.69 -4.51 -5.74
CA GLY A 129 -16.48 -4.29 -7.16
C GLY A 129 -15.51 -3.17 -7.51
N ASP A 130 -14.79 -2.58 -6.55
CA ASP A 130 -13.89 -1.46 -6.80
C ASP A 130 -12.76 -1.82 -7.76
N PHE A 131 -12.12 -2.97 -7.60
CA PHE A 131 -11.05 -3.41 -8.49
C PHE A 131 -11.56 -3.74 -9.89
N HIS A 132 -12.78 -4.30 -9.99
CA HIS A 132 -13.42 -4.50 -11.28
C HIS A 132 -13.68 -3.16 -11.99
N ALA A 133 -14.21 -2.17 -11.28
CA ALA A 133 -14.44 -0.82 -11.82
C ALA A 133 -13.13 -0.16 -12.28
N ILE A 134 -12.05 -0.29 -11.51
CA ILE A 134 -10.72 0.22 -11.86
C ILE A 134 -10.20 -0.46 -13.13
N GLY A 135 -10.31 -1.80 -13.20
CA GLY A 135 -9.92 -2.57 -14.38
C GLY A 135 -10.73 -2.17 -15.62
N ALA A 136 -12.06 -2.02 -15.46
CA ALA A 136 -12.94 -1.59 -16.54
C ALA A 136 -12.59 -0.18 -17.04
N ALA A 137 -12.33 0.78 -16.14
CA ALA A 137 -11.93 2.14 -16.51
C ALA A 137 -10.57 2.17 -17.23
N ASN A 138 -9.60 1.38 -16.76
CA ASN A 138 -8.30 1.26 -17.40
C ASN A 138 -8.41 0.67 -18.83
N ASN A 139 -9.18 -0.38 -18.98
CA ASN A 139 -9.34 -1.08 -20.26
C ASN A 139 -10.22 -0.32 -21.23
N LEU A 140 -11.16 0.50 -20.74
CA LEU A 140 -11.89 1.47 -21.56
C LEU A 140 -10.93 2.48 -22.22
N LEU A 141 -9.99 3.04 -21.47
CA LEU A 141 -9.00 3.95 -22.00
C LEU A 141 -8.11 3.27 -23.06
N ALA A 142 -7.68 2.03 -22.84
CA ALA A 142 -6.94 1.24 -23.83
C ALA A 142 -7.75 1.01 -25.10
N ALA A 143 -9.02 0.62 -24.98
CA ALA A 143 -9.90 0.41 -26.12
C ALA A 143 -10.15 1.71 -26.90
N MET A 144 -10.35 2.84 -26.22
CA MET A 144 -10.54 4.14 -26.86
C MET A 144 -9.28 4.62 -27.61
N LEU A 145 -8.10 4.36 -27.05
CA LEU A 145 -6.82 4.67 -27.70
C LEU A 145 -6.63 3.87 -28.99
N ASP A 146 -6.83 2.56 -28.92
CA ASP A 146 -6.69 1.68 -30.11
C ASP A 146 -7.76 1.99 -31.16
N ASN A 147 -8.99 2.27 -30.72
CA ASN A 147 -10.05 2.71 -31.63
C ASN A 147 -9.71 4.05 -32.31
N HIS A 148 -9.13 5.01 -31.59
CA HIS A 148 -8.68 6.29 -32.17
C HIS A 148 -7.62 6.08 -33.25
N ILE A 149 -6.61 5.22 -32.99
CA ILE A 149 -5.58 4.87 -33.98
C ILE A 149 -6.22 4.21 -35.22
N TYR A 150 -7.17 3.30 -35.03
CA TYR A 150 -7.84 2.59 -36.10
C TYR A 150 -8.76 3.48 -36.95
N GLN A 151 -9.49 4.41 -36.34
CA GLN A 151 -10.51 5.26 -36.98
C GLN A 151 -9.95 6.56 -37.63
N GLY A 152 -8.67 6.59 -37.93
CA GLY A 152 -8.05 7.70 -38.68
C GLY A 152 -6.96 8.44 -37.95
N ASN A 153 -6.76 8.18 -36.64
CA ASN A 153 -5.62 8.68 -35.86
C ASN A 153 -5.38 10.20 -35.98
N GLU A 154 -6.42 11.00 -35.75
CA GLU A 154 -6.36 12.50 -35.86
C GLU A 154 -5.29 13.13 -34.96
N LEU A 155 -4.95 12.47 -33.82
CA LEU A 155 -3.88 12.90 -32.91
C LEU A 155 -2.48 12.45 -33.38
N ASP A 156 -2.37 11.83 -34.54
CA ASP A 156 -1.14 11.29 -35.15
C ASP A 156 -0.28 10.46 -34.17
N ILE A 157 -0.94 9.65 -33.33
CA ILE A 157 -0.29 8.76 -32.35
C ILE A 157 0.65 7.82 -33.07
N ASP A 158 1.89 7.70 -32.57
CA ASP A 158 2.83 6.68 -32.99
C ASP A 158 2.50 5.33 -32.31
N PRO A 159 2.04 4.29 -33.04
CA PRO A 159 1.71 2.99 -32.45
C PRO A 159 2.88 2.31 -31.71
N LYS A 160 4.13 2.71 -32.00
CA LYS A 160 5.33 2.22 -31.31
C LYS A 160 5.64 2.98 -30.02
N ARG A 161 4.95 4.10 -29.79
CA ARG A 161 5.15 4.98 -28.62
C ARG A 161 3.90 5.07 -27.74
N VAL A 162 3.05 4.03 -27.78
CA VAL A 162 1.95 3.87 -26.85
C VAL A 162 2.52 3.39 -25.50
N LEU A 163 2.20 4.10 -24.43
CA LEU A 163 2.64 3.82 -23.06
C LEU A 163 1.59 3.07 -22.25
N TRP A 164 0.31 3.21 -22.65
CA TRP A 164 -0.82 2.66 -21.93
C TRP A 164 -0.99 1.18 -22.19
N ARG A 165 -1.20 0.42 -21.10
CA ARG A 165 -1.42 -1.03 -21.14
C ARG A 165 -2.80 -1.39 -20.58
N ARG A 166 -3.29 -2.56 -20.95
CA ARG A 166 -4.44 -3.19 -20.36
C ARG A 166 -4.14 -3.72 -18.97
N VAL A 167 -5.17 -4.06 -18.19
CA VAL A 167 -4.99 -4.66 -16.87
C VAL A 167 -5.90 -5.86 -16.66
N VAL A 168 -5.45 -6.75 -15.77
CA VAL A 168 -6.25 -7.82 -15.19
C VAL A 168 -5.80 -8.03 -13.75
N ASP A 169 -6.75 -8.28 -12.83
CA ASP A 169 -6.41 -8.48 -11.41
C ASP A 169 -6.08 -9.96 -11.13
N MET A 170 -5.04 -10.45 -11.79
CA MET A 170 -4.54 -11.81 -11.65
C MET A 170 -3.04 -11.85 -11.93
N ASN A 171 -2.32 -12.80 -11.31
CA ASN A 171 -0.92 -13.06 -11.60
C ASN A 171 -0.80 -13.91 -12.87
N ASP A 172 -0.52 -13.29 -14.01
CA ASP A 172 -0.39 -14.00 -15.29
C ASP A 172 0.83 -13.54 -16.10
N ARG A 173 1.93 -14.28 -16.00
CA ARG A 173 3.18 -13.97 -16.71
C ARG A 173 3.08 -14.05 -18.22
N GLN A 174 2.10 -14.78 -18.76
CA GLN A 174 1.91 -14.91 -20.21
C GLN A 174 1.46 -13.60 -20.86
N LEU A 175 0.80 -12.73 -20.07
CA LEU A 175 0.28 -11.46 -20.55
C LEU A 175 1.29 -10.30 -20.47
N ARG A 176 2.53 -10.51 -20.01
CA ARG A 176 3.54 -9.44 -19.89
C ARG A 176 3.86 -8.75 -21.21
N ASN A 177 3.92 -9.52 -22.26
CA ASN A 177 4.19 -9.03 -23.62
C ASN A 177 3.30 -9.79 -24.59
N ILE A 178 2.45 -9.07 -25.29
CA ILE A 178 1.56 -9.61 -26.33
C ILE A 178 1.66 -8.76 -27.60
N ILE A 179 1.06 -9.23 -28.65
CA ILE A 179 0.78 -8.44 -29.85
C ILE A 179 -0.75 -8.35 -29.92
N ASP A 180 -1.30 -7.14 -29.86
CA ASP A 180 -2.73 -6.91 -30.07
C ASP A 180 -3.04 -6.47 -31.51
N GLY A 181 -4.33 -6.42 -31.85
CA GLY A 181 -4.78 -6.06 -33.20
C GLY A 181 -4.35 -7.08 -34.29
N MET A 182 -3.90 -8.27 -33.90
CA MET A 182 -3.48 -9.31 -34.84
C MET A 182 -4.71 -9.96 -35.51
N GLY A 183 -4.67 -10.05 -36.83
CA GLY A 183 -5.75 -10.69 -37.61
C GLY A 183 -5.99 -9.95 -38.93
N LYS A 184 -7.27 -9.74 -39.24
CA LYS A 184 -7.69 -9.01 -40.45
C LYS A 184 -7.62 -7.50 -40.23
N PRO A 185 -7.62 -6.68 -41.31
CA PRO A 185 -7.64 -5.21 -41.17
C PRO A 185 -8.76 -4.65 -40.29
N VAL A 186 -9.89 -5.37 -40.17
CA VAL A 186 -11.00 -4.96 -39.30
C VAL A 186 -10.74 -5.22 -37.81
N ASP A 187 -9.71 -5.97 -37.47
CA ASP A 187 -9.39 -6.36 -36.09
C ASP A 187 -8.52 -5.29 -35.36
N GLY A 188 -8.13 -4.23 -36.07
CA GLY A 188 -7.37 -3.12 -35.50
C GLY A 188 -5.99 -2.92 -36.13
N VAL A 189 -5.16 -2.13 -35.47
CA VAL A 189 -3.76 -1.86 -35.85
C VAL A 189 -2.84 -2.69 -34.98
N MET A 190 -2.06 -3.58 -35.60
CA MET A 190 -1.16 -4.47 -34.87
C MET A 190 -0.04 -3.67 -34.19
N ARG A 191 0.13 -3.86 -32.88
CA ARG A 191 1.17 -3.24 -32.07
C ARG A 191 1.61 -4.12 -30.89
N PRO A 192 2.78 -3.86 -30.31
CA PRO A 192 3.17 -4.43 -29.02
C PRO A 192 2.25 -3.90 -27.90
N ASP A 193 1.80 -4.79 -27.02
CA ASP A 193 1.05 -4.45 -25.81
C ASP A 193 1.43 -5.41 -24.67
N GLY A 194 0.72 -5.35 -23.57
CA GLY A 194 0.81 -6.23 -22.42
C GLY A 194 -0.26 -5.90 -21.40
N PHE A 195 -0.35 -6.73 -20.38
CA PHE A 195 -1.21 -6.47 -19.23
C PHE A 195 -0.36 -6.19 -18.00
N ASP A 196 -0.75 -5.19 -17.25
CA ASP A 196 -0.29 -4.98 -15.88
C ASP A 196 -1.34 -5.56 -14.90
N ILE A 197 -0.96 -5.88 -13.67
CA ILE A 197 -1.96 -6.22 -12.64
C ILE A 197 -2.69 -4.94 -12.23
N THR A 198 -4.00 -5.04 -11.97
CA THR A 198 -4.86 -3.87 -11.69
C THR A 198 -4.29 -2.95 -10.59
N VAL A 199 -3.68 -3.52 -9.55
CA VAL A 199 -3.07 -2.76 -8.43
C VAL A 199 -1.76 -2.05 -8.77
N ALA A 200 -1.17 -2.34 -9.93
CA ALA A 200 0.00 -1.62 -10.46
C ALA A 200 -0.38 -0.54 -11.48
N SER A 201 -1.67 -0.40 -11.82
CA SER A 201 -2.14 0.59 -12.80
C SER A 201 -2.07 2.01 -12.26
N GLU A 202 -1.90 2.97 -13.17
CA GLU A 202 -1.99 4.39 -12.82
C GLU A 202 -3.43 4.77 -12.40
N VAL A 203 -4.46 4.11 -12.96
CA VAL A 203 -5.86 4.34 -12.53
C VAL A 203 -6.04 4.03 -11.05
N MET A 204 -5.45 2.92 -10.53
CA MET A 204 -5.45 2.62 -9.10
C MET A 204 -4.76 3.71 -8.28
N ALA A 205 -3.63 4.22 -8.74
CA ALA A 205 -2.91 5.29 -8.05
C ALA A 205 -3.70 6.60 -8.04
N VAL A 206 -4.26 7.00 -9.18
CA VAL A 206 -5.16 8.16 -9.33
C VAL A 206 -6.35 8.04 -8.39
N PHE A 207 -7.03 6.90 -8.41
CA PHE A 207 -8.18 6.59 -7.55
C PHE A 207 -7.85 6.77 -6.06
N CYS A 208 -6.70 6.29 -5.60
CA CYS A 208 -6.29 6.41 -4.22
C CYS A 208 -5.86 7.81 -3.81
N LEU A 209 -5.38 8.64 -4.74
CA LEU A 209 -4.90 9.99 -4.47
C LEU A 209 -5.95 11.08 -4.72
N ALA A 210 -7.05 10.74 -5.39
CA ALA A 210 -8.15 11.67 -5.64
C ALA A 210 -8.85 12.09 -4.34
N LYS A 211 -9.23 13.37 -4.28
CA LYS A 211 -9.92 13.98 -3.13
C LYS A 211 -11.44 13.81 -3.21
N ASP A 212 -11.96 13.84 -4.42
CA ASP A 212 -13.38 13.71 -4.78
C ASP A 212 -13.52 13.30 -6.25
N ILE A 213 -14.77 13.20 -6.73
CA ILE A 213 -15.08 12.78 -8.10
C ILE A 213 -14.60 13.77 -9.16
N SER A 214 -14.54 15.07 -8.85
CA SER A 214 -14.06 16.10 -9.78
C SER A 214 -12.54 15.99 -9.94
N ASP A 215 -11.80 15.94 -8.83
CA ASP A 215 -10.35 15.71 -8.82
C ASP A 215 -9.99 14.37 -9.48
N LEU A 216 -10.80 13.30 -9.25
CA LEU A 216 -10.64 12.02 -9.94
C LEU A 216 -10.71 12.19 -11.46
N LYS A 217 -11.76 12.87 -11.97
CA LYS A 217 -11.96 13.09 -13.41
C LYS A 217 -10.83 13.90 -14.02
N ASP A 218 -10.35 14.94 -13.34
CA ASP A 218 -9.26 15.79 -13.81
C ASP A 218 -7.93 15.01 -13.84
N ARG A 219 -7.64 14.24 -12.81
CA ARG A 219 -6.45 13.36 -12.75
C ARG A 219 -6.47 12.29 -13.83
N LEU A 220 -7.61 11.62 -14.04
CA LEU A 220 -7.78 10.65 -15.13
C LEU A 220 -7.50 11.30 -16.50
N GLY A 221 -7.94 12.54 -16.69
CA GLY A 221 -7.68 13.30 -17.92
C GLY A 221 -6.19 13.59 -18.16
N ASN A 222 -5.41 13.71 -17.11
CA ASN A 222 -3.97 14.01 -17.18
C ASN A 222 -3.08 12.77 -17.30
N ILE A 223 -3.63 11.58 -17.40
CA ILE A 223 -2.85 10.35 -17.67
C ILE A 223 -2.20 10.47 -19.05
N LEU A 224 -0.87 10.31 -19.11
CA LEU A 224 -0.09 10.28 -20.34
C LEU A 224 -0.19 8.89 -20.97
N VAL A 225 -0.81 8.79 -22.15
CA VAL A 225 -1.13 7.50 -22.78
C VAL A 225 -0.20 7.13 -23.94
N ALA A 226 0.31 8.12 -24.66
CA ALA A 226 1.15 7.90 -25.85
C ALA A 226 1.93 9.15 -26.20
N TYR A 227 2.76 9.05 -27.24
CA TYR A 227 3.33 10.19 -27.96
C TYR A 227 2.87 10.18 -29.41
N ALA A 228 2.63 11.36 -29.97
CA ALA A 228 2.44 11.53 -31.40
C ALA A 228 3.77 11.36 -32.15
N LYS A 229 3.74 11.23 -33.49
CA LYS A 229 4.95 11.03 -34.33
C LYS A 229 5.93 12.21 -34.23
N ASP A 230 5.45 13.43 -34.00
CA ASP A 230 6.29 14.62 -33.79
C ASP A 230 6.91 14.67 -32.38
N GLY A 231 6.55 13.76 -31.50
CA GLY A 231 7.03 13.67 -30.12
C GLY A 231 6.17 14.41 -29.09
N SER A 232 5.07 15.03 -29.48
CA SER A 232 4.15 15.67 -28.54
C SER A 232 3.43 14.63 -27.68
N PRO A 233 3.16 14.92 -26.37
CA PRO A 233 2.47 14.01 -25.48
C PRO A 233 0.96 13.97 -25.80
N VAL A 234 0.37 12.79 -25.69
CA VAL A 234 -1.08 12.55 -25.80
C VAL A 234 -1.61 12.08 -24.46
N TYR A 235 -2.64 12.76 -23.96
CA TYR A 235 -3.25 12.48 -22.67
C TYR A 235 -4.65 11.84 -22.84
N ALA A 236 -5.16 11.20 -21.79
CA ALA A 236 -6.49 10.59 -21.79
C ALA A 236 -7.62 11.60 -22.08
N LYS A 237 -7.45 12.88 -21.71
CA LYS A 237 -8.39 13.97 -22.03
C LYS A 237 -8.44 14.29 -23.54
N ASP A 238 -7.35 14.11 -24.28
CA ASP A 238 -7.31 14.32 -25.72
C ASP A 238 -8.15 13.26 -26.46
N LEU A 239 -8.22 12.06 -25.88
CA LEU A 239 -9.13 10.98 -26.30
C LEU A 239 -10.55 11.15 -25.73
N LYS A 240 -10.81 12.17 -24.90
CA LYS A 240 -12.11 12.41 -24.23
C LYS A 240 -12.59 11.24 -23.36
N ALA A 241 -11.65 10.43 -22.81
CA ALA A 241 -11.96 9.20 -22.08
C ALA A 241 -12.30 9.42 -20.59
N ASN A 242 -11.75 10.48 -19.99
CA ASN A 242 -11.78 10.73 -18.55
C ASN A 242 -13.20 10.84 -17.96
N GLY A 243 -14.17 11.33 -18.73
CA GLY A 243 -15.57 11.40 -18.30
C GLY A 243 -16.20 10.02 -18.13
N ALA A 244 -16.04 9.14 -19.11
CA ALA A 244 -16.54 7.77 -19.07
C ALA A 244 -15.81 6.91 -18.03
N MET A 245 -14.49 7.09 -17.88
CA MET A 245 -13.71 6.45 -16.81
C MET A 245 -14.21 6.85 -15.43
N ALA A 246 -14.45 8.16 -15.19
CA ALA A 246 -14.99 8.65 -13.92
C ALA A 246 -16.40 8.11 -13.65
N ALA A 247 -17.24 7.94 -14.68
CA ALA A 247 -18.57 7.35 -14.55
C ALA A 247 -18.51 5.89 -14.09
N LEU A 248 -17.54 5.09 -14.59
CA LEU A 248 -17.30 3.72 -14.12
C LEU A 248 -16.85 3.68 -12.65
N LEU A 249 -16.15 4.70 -12.18
CA LEU A 249 -15.55 4.77 -10.85
C LEU A 249 -16.44 5.49 -9.81
N LYS A 250 -17.62 6.00 -10.19
CA LYS A 250 -18.45 6.87 -9.33
C LYS A 250 -18.87 6.25 -7.99
N ASP A 251 -19.11 4.92 -7.97
CA ASP A 251 -19.48 4.21 -6.76
C ASP A 251 -18.24 3.59 -6.09
N ALA A 252 -17.25 3.19 -6.87
CA ALA A 252 -15.98 2.70 -6.35
C ALA A 252 -15.27 3.74 -5.46
N ILE A 253 -15.32 5.05 -5.82
CA ILE A 253 -14.61 6.10 -5.07
C ILE A 253 -15.14 6.30 -3.64
N LYS A 254 -16.28 5.74 -3.29
CA LYS A 254 -16.83 5.74 -1.94
C LYS A 254 -16.10 4.67 -1.11
N PRO A 255 -15.51 5.01 0.05
CA PRO A 255 -14.84 4.02 0.90
C PRO A 255 -15.78 2.92 1.40
N ASN A 256 -15.25 1.71 1.51
CA ASN A 256 -15.98 0.57 2.07
C ASN A 256 -15.86 0.57 3.59
N LEU A 257 -16.99 0.47 4.29
CA LEU A 257 -17.09 0.28 5.73
C LEU A 257 -17.27 -1.21 6.03
N VAL A 258 -16.44 -1.72 6.92
CA VAL A 258 -16.50 -3.07 7.51
C VAL A 258 -16.16 -2.99 9.01
N GLN A 259 -15.92 -4.12 9.66
CA GLN A 259 -15.63 -4.21 11.09
C GLN A 259 -14.47 -5.15 11.38
N THR A 260 -13.80 -4.96 12.52
CA THR A 260 -12.92 -5.99 13.09
C THR A 260 -13.75 -7.07 13.79
N ILE A 261 -13.12 -8.17 14.18
CA ILE A 261 -13.74 -9.20 15.03
C ILE A 261 -14.34 -8.58 16.30
N GLU A 262 -13.69 -7.60 16.92
CA GLU A 262 -14.18 -6.89 18.12
C GLU A 262 -15.20 -5.79 17.80
N GLY A 263 -15.48 -5.55 16.51
CA GLY A 263 -16.47 -4.57 16.07
C GLY A 263 -15.94 -3.13 16.05
N THR A 264 -14.64 -2.93 15.91
CA THR A 264 -14.06 -1.63 15.56
C THR A 264 -14.38 -1.31 14.11
N PRO A 265 -14.87 -0.09 13.77
CA PRO A 265 -15.08 0.30 12.40
C PRO A 265 -13.78 0.31 11.59
N ALA A 266 -13.84 -0.18 10.35
CA ALA A 266 -12.71 -0.21 9.44
C ALA A 266 -13.12 0.24 8.03
N PHE A 267 -12.34 1.12 7.43
CA PHE A 267 -12.44 1.50 6.03
C PHE A 267 -11.43 0.71 5.22
N VAL A 268 -11.91 -0.02 4.21
CA VAL A 268 -11.06 -0.75 3.27
C VAL A 268 -11.26 -0.14 1.89
N HIS A 269 -10.22 0.49 1.32
CA HIS A 269 -10.41 1.26 0.10
C HIS A 269 -9.12 1.45 -0.71
N GLY A 270 -9.11 0.93 -1.94
CA GLY A 270 -7.98 0.94 -2.85
C GLY A 270 -6.80 0.10 -2.38
N GLY A 271 -5.91 -0.30 -3.29
CA GLY A 271 -4.84 -1.25 -2.98
C GLY A 271 -3.59 -1.13 -3.86
N PRO A 272 -3.01 0.07 -4.07
CA PRO A 272 -1.84 0.22 -4.94
C PRO A 272 -0.64 -0.51 -4.36
N PHE A 273 0.17 -1.14 -5.23
CA PHE A 273 1.41 -1.79 -4.80
C PHE A 273 2.44 -0.77 -4.29
N ALA A 274 3.18 -1.13 -3.23
CA ALA A 274 4.15 -0.24 -2.60
C ALA A 274 5.54 -0.25 -3.25
N ASN A 275 5.82 -1.18 -4.16
CA ASN A 275 7.09 -1.26 -4.88
C ASN A 275 7.06 -0.57 -6.25
N ILE A 276 5.91 -0.11 -6.72
CA ILE A 276 5.74 0.56 -8.02
C ILE A 276 4.79 1.77 -7.95
N ALA A 277 4.01 1.89 -6.88
CA ALA A 277 3.12 2.99 -6.58
C ALA A 277 3.28 3.39 -5.11
N HIS A 278 2.41 4.27 -4.59
CA HIS A 278 2.55 4.81 -3.23
C HIS A 278 2.17 3.84 -2.09
N GLY A 279 1.56 2.68 -2.38
CA GLY A 279 1.42 1.58 -1.44
C GLY A 279 0.53 1.83 -0.21
N CYS A 280 -0.41 2.75 -0.30
CA CYS A 280 -1.30 3.15 0.80
C CYS A 280 -2.77 3.13 0.35
N ASN A 281 -3.70 3.00 1.30
CA ASN A 281 -5.12 3.17 1.01
C ASN A 281 -5.44 4.60 0.53
N SER A 282 -6.69 4.85 0.14
CA SER A 282 -7.09 6.12 -0.43
C SER A 282 -6.95 7.31 0.53
N VAL A 283 -6.74 8.49 -0.04
CA VAL A 283 -6.78 9.78 0.67
C VAL A 283 -8.15 9.97 1.33
N THR A 284 -9.22 9.65 0.60
CA THR A 284 -10.60 9.80 1.09
C THR A 284 -10.85 8.95 2.33
N ALA A 285 -10.45 7.67 2.35
CA ALA A 285 -10.61 6.80 3.53
C ALA A 285 -9.81 7.32 4.73
N THR A 286 -8.57 7.75 4.54
CA THR A 286 -7.75 8.30 5.64
C THR A 286 -8.32 9.62 6.17
N ARG A 287 -8.80 10.52 5.29
CA ARG A 287 -9.42 11.78 5.71
C ARG A 287 -10.73 11.55 6.46
N LEU A 288 -11.58 10.61 6.00
CA LEU A 288 -12.80 10.21 6.71
C LEU A 288 -12.48 9.61 8.08
N ALA A 289 -11.46 8.75 8.17
CA ALA A 289 -11.02 8.19 9.44
C ALA A 289 -10.66 9.29 10.45
N LYS A 290 -9.86 10.27 10.03
CA LYS A 290 -9.52 11.44 10.85
C LYS A 290 -10.71 12.34 11.19
N HIS A 291 -11.69 12.40 10.31
CA HIS A 291 -12.87 13.25 10.48
C HIS A 291 -13.86 12.66 11.49
N LEU A 292 -13.99 11.33 11.52
CA LEU A 292 -15.06 10.63 12.24
C LEU A 292 -14.62 10.01 13.58
N ALA A 293 -13.32 9.89 13.87
CA ALA A 293 -12.82 9.30 15.11
C ALA A 293 -11.69 10.12 15.74
N ASP A 294 -11.42 9.88 17.03
CA ASP A 294 -10.33 10.57 17.75
C ASP A 294 -8.95 10.03 17.34
N TYR A 295 -8.89 8.75 16.92
CA TYR A 295 -7.69 8.09 16.42
C TYR A 295 -7.98 7.38 15.10
N ALA A 296 -7.21 7.69 14.08
CA ALA A 296 -7.21 7.04 12.78
C ALA A 296 -5.94 6.21 12.64
N VAL A 297 -6.08 4.87 12.57
CA VAL A 297 -4.94 3.95 12.39
C VAL A 297 -4.88 3.54 10.93
N THR A 298 -3.74 3.71 10.29
CA THR A 298 -3.53 3.32 8.90
C THR A 298 -2.19 2.63 8.71
N GLU A 299 -2.02 1.92 7.60
CA GLU A 299 -0.76 1.26 7.29
C GLU A 299 -0.19 1.68 5.94
N ALA A 300 1.12 1.50 5.77
CA ALA A 300 1.82 1.60 4.51
C ALA A 300 2.47 0.27 4.13
N GLY A 301 2.53 -0.05 2.83
CA GLY A 301 3.03 -1.33 2.33
C GLY A 301 4.52 -1.51 2.54
N PHE A 302 4.97 -2.75 2.79
CA PHE A 302 6.36 -3.12 3.01
C PHE A 302 7.01 -2.43 4.22
N GLY A 303 8.33 -2.17 4.16
CA GLY A 303 9.08 -1.50 5.20
C GLY A 303 8.95 0.02 5.18
N ALA A 304 9.47 0.67 6.23
CA ALA A 304 9.40 2.11 6.36
C ALA A 304 10.24 2.85 5.29
N ASP A 305 11.23 2.19 4.74
CA ASP A 305 12.05 2.70 3.64
C ASP A 305 11.28 2.88 2.32
N LEU A 306 10.23 2.09 2.09
CA LEU A 306 9.38 2.18 0.91
C LEU A 306 7.99 2.72 1.23
N GLY A 307 7.26 2.02 2.11
CA GLY A 307 5.87 2.35 2.38
C GLY A 307 5.69 3.64 3.16
N ALA A 308 6.40 3.80 4.29
CA ALA A 308 6.27 5.02 5.08
C ALA A 308 6.88 6.23 4.37
N GLU A 309 7.98 6.06 3.64
CA GLU A 309 8.55 7.12 2.78
C GLU A 309 7.49 7.64 1.81
N LYS A 310 6.85 6.76 1.02
CA LYS A 310 5.83 7.16 0.03
C LYS A 310 4.54 7.67 0.68
N PHE A 311 4.19 7.14 1.84
CA PHE A 311 3.08 7.69 2.62
C PHE A 311 3.34 9.16 2.98
N CYS A 312 4.53 9.48 3.44
CA CYS A 312 4.93 10.84 3.79
C CYS A 312 5.12 11.71 2.55
N ASP A 313 6.05 11.33 1.65
CA ASP A 313 6.48 12.19 0.55
C ASP A 313 5.52 12.27 -0.63
N ILE A 314 4.62 11.29 -0.79
CA ILE A 314 3.59 11.31 -1.85
C ILE A 314 2.22 11.60 -1.24
N LYS A 315 1.67 10.68 -0.44
CA LYS A 315 0.28 10.77 0.03
C LYS A 315 0.07 11.97 0.97
N CYS A 316 0.89 12.13 1.99
CA CYS A 316 0.76 13.23 2.93
C CYS A 316 0.98 14.58 2.25
N ARG A 317 1.98 14.68 1.36
CA ARG A 317 2.26 15.91 0.59
C ARG A 317 1.06 16.31 -0.27
N LEU A 318 0.52 15.39 -1.07
CA LEU A 318 -0.61 15.67 -1.98
C LEU A 318 -1.93 15.93 -1.26
N ALA A 319 -2.15 15.27 -0.12
CA ALA A 319 -3.41 15.36 0.63
C ALA A 319 -3.40 16.38 1.77
N GLY A 320 -2.25 17.00 2.08
CA GLY A 320 -2.10 17.87 3.24
C GLY A 320 -2.27 17.12 4.57
N LEU A 321 -1.90 15.84 4.61
CA LEU A 321 -1.96 15.02 5.81
C LEU A 321 -0.66 15.14 6.61
N LYS A 322 -0.79 14.96 7.94
CA LYS A 322 0.34 14.90 8.86
C LYS A 322 0.10 13.75 9.85
N PRO A 323 0.96 12.73 9.89
CA PRO A 323 0.91 11.71 10.93
C PRO A 323 1.23 12.30 12.30
N ASP A 324 0.55 11.81 13.34
CA ASP A 324 0.79 12.22 14.73
C ASP A 324 1.79 11.29 15.42
N ALA A 325 1.87 10.03 15.01
CA ALA A 325 2.88 9.05 15.42
C ALA A 325 3.08 7.98 14.37
N ALA A 326 4.20 7.26 14.47
CA ALA A 326 4.48 6.07 13.69
C ALA A 326 4.73 4.86 14.60
N VAL A 327 4.23 3.69 14.20
CA VAL A 327 4.49 2.40 14.83
C VAL A 327 5.32 1.54 13.88
N VAL A 328 6.49 1.10 14.32
CA VAL A 328 7.36 0.20 13.57
C VAL A 328 7.15 -1.23 14.05
N VAL A 329 6.59 -2.06 13.20
CA VAL A 329 6.43 -3.48 13.50
C VAL A 329 7.73 -4.22 13.21
N ALA A 330 8.21 -4.99 14.17
CA ALA A 330 9.35 -5.88 14.06
C ALA A 330 9.03 -7.26 14.66
N THR A 331 9.79 -8.27 14.27
CA THR A 331 9.76 -9.60 14.88
C THR A 331 11.20 -10.07 15.12
N VAL A 332 11.40 -10.87 16.17
CA VAL A 332 12.70 -11.53 16.43
C VAL A 332 13.16 -12.31 15.19
N ARG A 333 12.25 -13.04 14.56
CA ARG A 333 12.52 -13.82 13.34
C ARG A 333 13.02 -12.96 12.20
N ALA A 334 12.36 -11.83 11.93
CA ALA A 334 12.77 -10.93 10.86
C ALA A 334 14.14 -10.29 11.10
N LEU A 335 14.43 -9.95 12.36
CA LEU A 335 15.75 -9.43 12.72
C LEU A 335 16.84 -10.49 12.60
N LYS A 336 16.61 -11.73 13.06
CA LYS A 336 17.55 -12.83 12.83
C LYS A 336 17.77 -13.13 11.35
N TYR A 337 16.73 -13.06 10.52
CA TYR A 337 16.86 -13.19 9.07
C TYR A 337 17.75 -12.10 8.48
N ASN A 338 17.55 -10.84 8.89
CA ASN A 338 18.41 -9.72 8.51
C ASN A 338 19.84 -9.88 9.04
N GLY A 339 20.06 -10.63 10.11
CA GLY A 339 21.38 -11.04 10.62
C GLY A 339 21.98 -12.27 9.95
N GLY A 340 21.32 -12.82 8.91
CA GLY A 340 21.84 -13.88 8.06
C GLY A 340 21.38 -15.30 8.42
N VAL A 341 20.39 -15.49 9.32
CA VAL A 341 19.83 -16.80 9.64
C VAL A 341 18.91 -17.29 8.52
N GLU A 342 19.09 -18.54 8.10
CA GLU A 342 18.21 -19.17 7.12
C GLU A 342 16.79 -19.37 7.65
N ARG A 343 15.79 -19.30 6.76
CA ARG A 343 14.37 -19.38 7.10
C ARG A 343 14.01 -20.60 7.97
N ALA A 344 14.66 -21.75 7.73
CA ALA A 344 14.37 -22.99 8.47
C ALA A 344 14.73 -22.91 9.95
N ASN A 345 15.72 -22.07 10.32
CA ASN A 345 16.31 -21.99 11.66
C ASN A 345 15.85 -20.76 12.46
N LEU A 346 14.90 -19.96 11.95
CA LEU A 346 14.42 -18.74 12.60
C LEU A 346 13.72 -18.98 13.94
N GLY A 347 13.30 -20.21 14.24
CA GLY A 347 12.68 -20.59 15.50
C GLY A 347 13.67 -20.85 16.65
N GLU A 348 14.97 -20.95 16.37
CA GLU A 348 16.01 -21.21 17.35
C GLU A 348 16.56 -19.89 17.91
N GLU A 349 16.90 -19.84 19.21
CA GLU A 349 17.56 -18.68 19.82
C GLU A 349 18.90 -18.41 19.13
N ASN A 350 19.14 -17.16 18.72
CA ASN A 350 20.41 -16.75 18.12
C ASN A 350 20.69 -15.26 18.36
N LEU A 351 21.32 -14.95 19.49
CA LEU A 351 21.64 -13.58 19.90
C LEU A 351 22.65 -12.90 18.97
N ASP A 352 23.65 -13.65 18.47
CA ASP A 352 24.66 -13.10 17.56
C ASP A 352 24.05 -12.64 16.23
N ALA A 353 23.12 -13.42 15.69
CA ALA A 353 22.42 -13.03 14.48
C ALA A 353 21.42 -11.91 14.73
N LEU A 354 20.77 -11.90 15.89
CA LEU A 354 19.88 -10.83 16.30
C LEU A 354 20.65 -9.50 16.41
N GLU A 355 21.82 -9.49 17.05
CA GLU A 355 22.69 -8.31 17.15
C GLU A 355 23.07 -7.76 15.76
N LYS A 356 23.42 -8.63 14.82
CA LYS A 356 23.72 -8.25 13.42
C LYS A 356 22.50 -7.71 12.66
N GLY A 357 21.29 -8.15 13.00
CA GLY A 357 20.06 -7.71 12.36
C GLY A 357 19.44 -6.44 12.96
N LEU A 358 19.75 -6.10 14.22
CA LEU A 358 19.25 -4.91 14.91
C LEU A 358 19.47 -3.60 14.14
N PRO A 359 20.60 -3.36 13.44
CA PRO A 359 20.81 -2.14 12.65
C PRO A 359 19.70 -1.89 11.62
N ASN A 360 19.03 -2.93 11.11
CA ASN A 360 17.88 -2.76 10.22
C ASN A 360 16.71 -2.05 10.92
N LEU A 361 16.33 -2.50 12.11
CA LEU A 361 15.30 -1.85 12.93
C LEU A 361 15.69 -0.40 13.28
N LEU A 362 16.92 -0.21 13.74
CA LEU A 362 17.42 1.10 14.15
C LEU A 362 17.44 2.09 12.98
N LYS A 363 17.76 1.64 11.76
CA LYS A 363 17.69 2.47 10.56
C LYS A 363 16.26 2.91 10.25
N HIS A 364 15.27 2.01 10.34
CA HIS A 364 13.87 2.36 10.15
C HIS A 364 13.35 3.34 11.21
N ILE A 365 13.74 3.15 12.48
CA ILE A 365 13.47 4.09 13.57
C ILE A 365 14.07 5.46 13.24
N SER A 366 15.35 5.49 12.87
CA SER A 366 16.05 6.73 12.51
C SER A 366 15.38 7.46 11.35
N ASN A 367 14.93 6.74 10.32
CA ASN A 367 14.20 7.33 9.21
C ASN A 367 12.94 8.07 9.69
N LEU A 368 12.13 7.43 10.53
CA LEU A 368 10.89 8.02 11.02
C LEU A 368 11.13 9.20 11.99
N LYS A 369 12.10 9.07 12.90
CA LYS A 369 12.43 10.13 13.86
C LYS A 369 13.18 11.30 13.24
N ASN A 370 14.26 11.00 12.50
CA ASN A 370 15.23 12.02 12.10
C ASN A 370 14.98 12.57 10.69
N VAL A 371 14.43 11.77 9.76
CA VAL A 371 14.09 12.24 8.42
C VAL A 371 12.68 12.80 8.39
N PHE A 372 11.70 12.08 8.95
CA PHE A 372 10.29 12.49 8.93
C PHE A 372 9.83 13.21 10.20
N GLY A 373 10.64 13.25 11.28
CA GLY A 373 10.36 14.03 12.49
C GLY A 373 9.17 13.54 13.32
N LEU A 374 8.84 12.25 13.26
CA LEU A 374 7.67 11.65 13.91
C LEU A 374 8.02 11.05 15.28
N PRO A 375 7.08 11.12 16.26
CA PRO A 375 7.10 10.23 17.42
C PRO A 375 7.04 8.77 16.97
N VAL A 376 7.87 7.89 17.55
CA VAL A 376 7.97 6.47 17.15
C VAL A 376 7.82 5.55 18.34
N VAL A 377 7.01 4.50 18.17
CA VAL A 377 6.91 3.34 19.07
C VAL A 377 7.19 2.07 18.28
N VAL A 378 7.93 1.13 18.85
CA VAL A 378 8.17 -0.18 18.25
C VAL A 378 7.15 -1.17 18.77
N ALA A 379 6.44 -1.83 17.86
CA ALA A 379 5.58 -2.97 18.13
C ALA A 379 6.36 -4.27 17.84
N LEU A 380 6.81 -4.95 18.87
CA LEU A 380 7.47 -6.23 18.74
C LEU A 380 6.40 -7.34 18.73
N ASN A 381 6.07 -7.83 17.52
CA ASN A 381 5.07 -8.87 17.34
C ASN A 381 5.65 -10.22 17.78
N ARG A 382 5.22 -10.68 18.95
CA ARG A 382 5.79 -11.81 19.66
C ARG A 382 5.33 -13.15 19.07
N PHE A 383 6.28 -14.06 18.90
CA PHE A 383 6.03 -15.48 18.61
C PHE A 383 6.39 -16.35 19.82
N VAL A 384 5.76 -17.53 19.91
CA VAL A 384 5.98 -18.48 21.00
C VAL A 384 7.45 -18.94 21.12
N SER A 385 8.19 -18.91 20.00
CA SER A 385 9.60 -19.29 19.93
C SER A 385 10.58 -18.21 20.39
N ASP A 386 10.12 -16.98 20.63
CA ASP A 386 11.01 -15.87 20.98
C ASP A 386 11.45 -16.01 22.44
N SER A 387 12.77 -15.99 22.69
CA SER A 387 13.32 -16.12 24.04
C SER A 387 13.33 -14.76 24.76
N ASP A 388 13.32 -14.81 26.10
CA ASP A 388 13.38 -13.60 26.93
C ASP A 388 14.70 -12.83 26.70
N ALA A 389 15.80 -13.53 26.38
CA ALA A 389 17.09 -12.90 26.08
C ALA A 389 17.04 -12.12 24.75
N GLU A 390 16.39 -12.68 23.72
CA GLU A 390 16.20 -12.00 22.43
C GLU A 390 15.31 -10.76 22.60
N LEU A 391 14.21 -10.88 23.35
CA LEU A 391 13.31 -9.76 23.61
C LEU A 391 14.03 -8.64 24.36
N ALA A 392 14.76 -8.95 25.44
CA ALA A 392 15.50 -8.00 26.24
C ALA A 392 16.60 -7.27 25.43
N MET A 393 17.26 -7.95 24.48
CA MET A 393 18.26 -7.34 23.60
C MET A 393 17.62 -6.26 22.70
N ILE A 394 16.45 -6.52 22.12
CA ILE A 394 15.73 -5.56 21.27
C ILE A 394 15.27 -4.36 22.11
N GLU A 395 14.68 -4.61 23.27
CA GLU A 395 14.21 -3.57 24.19
C GLU A 395 15.37 -2.64 24.60
N LYS A 396 16.51 -3.20 24.97
CA LYS A 396 17.72 -2.44 25.32
C LYS A 396 18.19 -1.58 24.14
N ALA A 397 18.32 -2.17 22.95
CA ALA A 397 18.78 -1.43 21.76
C ALA A 397 17.85 -0.26 21.40
N CYS A 398 16.52 -0.45 21.49
CA CYS A 398 15.56 0.62 21.25
C CYS A 398 15.61 1.71 22.33
N ALA A 399 15.75 1.32 23.61
CA ALA A 399 15.86 2.27 24.73
C ALA A 399 17.09 3.17 24.61
N GLU A 400 18.25 2.64 24.16
CA GLU A 400 19.46 3.42 23.89
C GLU A 400 19.24 4.49 22.78
N HIS A 401 18.25 4.29 21.90
CA HIS A 401 17.84 5.25 20.88
C HIS A 401 16.63 6.09 21.28
N GLY A 402 16.20 6.01 22.54
CA GLY A 402 15.08 6.77 23.10
C GLY A 402 13.75 6.41 22.44
N VAL A 403 13.50 5.12 22.21
CA VAL A 403 12.24 4.60 21.63
C VAL A 403 11.68 3.50 22.52
N GLU A 404 10.40 3.62 22.83
CA GLU A 404 9.66 2.61 23.60
C GLU A 404 9.31 1.41 22.72
N VAL A 405 9.44 0.22 23.31
CA VAL A 405 9.03 -1.06 22.71
C VAL A 405 7.82 -1.60 23.44
N SER A 406 6.83 -2.09 22.70
CA SER A 406 5.70 -2.83 23.24
C SER A 406 5.69 -4.25 22.68
N LEU A 407 5.65 -5.25 23.55
CA LEU A 407 5.40 -6.63 23.15
C LEU A 407 3.92 -6.78 22.79
N THR A 408 3.64 -7.23 21.57
CA THR A 408 2.27 -7.38 21.09
C THR A 408 1.90 -8.85 20.90
N GLU A 409 0.75 -9.23 21.43
CA GLU A 409 0.16 -10.57 21.32
C GLU A 409 -1.24 -10.51 20.67
N VAL A 410 -1.46 -9.53 19.79
CA VAL A 410 -2.76 -9.25 19.19
C VAL A 410 -3.29 -10.39 18.32
N TRP A 411 -2.42 -11.21 17.74
CA TRP A 411 -2.85 -12.39 17.00
C TRP A 411 -3.64 -13.36 17.88
N GLY A 412 -3.17 -13.64 19.09
CA GLY A 412 -3.80 -14.59 20.01
C GLY A 412 -4.82 -14.01 20.96
N LYS A 413 -4.75 -12.68 21.24
CA LYS A 413 -5.53 -12.02 22.30
C LYS A 413 -6.36 -10.83 21.81
N GLY A 414 -6.41 -10.57 20.51
CA GLY A 414 -7.13 -9.40 19.98
C GLY A 414 -6.62 -8.08 20.56
N GLY A 415 -7.50 -7.11 20.74
CA GLY A 415 -7.19 -5.78 21.26
C GLY A 415 -6.55 -5.81 22.66
N ALA A 416 -6.95 -6.73 23.52
CA ALA A 416 -6.34 -6.89 24.86
C ALA A 416 -4.83 -7.16 24.77
N GLY A 417 -4.38 -7.90 23.74
CA GLY A 417 -2.96 -8.18 23.50
C GLY A 417 -2.14 -7.00 23.00
N GLY A 418 -2.79 -5.87 22.69
CA GLY A 418 -2.17 -4.63 22.24
C GLY A 418 -2.34 -3.45 23.20
N ALA A 419 -2.91 -3.63 24.38
CA ALA A 419 -3.24 -2.54 25.32
C ALA A 419 -2.01 -1.70 25.71
N ASP A 420 -0.86 -2.34 26.00
CA ASP A 420 0.40 -1.63 26.27
C ASP A 420 0.87 -0.79 25.08
N LEU A 421 0.78 -1.33 23.86
CA LEU A 421 1.09 -0.59 22.64
C LEU A 421 0.17 0.64 22.50
N ALA A 422 -1.13 0.48 22.74
CA ALA A 422 -2.08 1.58 22.66
C ALA A 422 -1.75 2.70 23.67
N HIS A 423 -1.43 2.35 24.91
CA HIS A 423 -0.99 3.34 25.91
C HIS A 423 0.30 4.07 25.51
N LYS A 424 1.31 3.35 25.03
CA LYS A 424 2.58 3.96 24.57
C LYS A 424 2.39 4.86 23.36
N VAL A 425 1.54 4.47 22.40
CA VAL A 425 1.24 5.30 21.23
C VAL A 425 0.50 6.58 21.63
N VAL A 426 -0.49 6.49 22.51
CA VAL A 426 -1.20 7.67 23.04
C VAL A 426 -0.23 8.58 23.78
N ASN A 427 0.62 8.03 24.65
CA ASN A 427 1.65 8.78 25.36
C ASN A 427 2.64 9.47 24.40
N ALA A 428 3.09 8.77 23.36
CA ALA A 428 3.98 9.36 22.35
C ALA A 428 3.32 10.54 21.61
N ILE A 429 2.04 10.43 21.24
CA ILE A 429 1.29 11.51 20.59
C ILE A 429 1.14 12.73 21.51
N GLU A 430 0.87 12.51 22.80
CA GLU A 430 0.60 13.58 23.76
C GLU A 430 1.86 14.27 24.28
N ASN A 431 2.99 13.55 24.42
CA ASN A 431 4.16 14.01 25.17
C ASN A 431 5.46 14.11 24.34
N GLN A 432 5.52 13.58 23.12
CA GLN A 432 6.70 13.70 22.27
C GLN A 432 6.54 14.81 21.21
N PRO A 433 7.62 15.51 20.84
CA PRO A 433 7.55 16.53 19.79
C PRO A 433 7.28 15.87 18.43
N ASN A 434 6.35 16.45 17.68
CA ASN A 434 6.08 16.09 16.29
C ASN A 434 6.54 17.21 15.37
N ASN A 435 7.68 17.00 14.72
CA ASN A 435 8.32 17.90 13.78
C ASN A 435 8.21 17.35 12.34
N PHE A 436 7.03 16.83 11.98
CA PHE A 436 6.81 16.18 10.70
C PHE A 436 7.35 17.00 9.54
N ASN A 437 8.17 16.36 8.72
CA ASN A 437 8.85 16.94 7.57
C ASN A 437 8.88 15.91 6.42
N PHE A 438 9.24 16.37 5.22
CA PHE A 438 9.45 15.55 4.05
C PHE A 438 10.94 15.26 3.85
N ALA A 439 11.26 14.14 3.19
CA ALA A 439 12.65 13.76 2.91
C ALA A 439 13.34 14.75 1.94
N TYR A 440 12.58 15.41 1.08
CA TYR A 440 13.08 16.35 0.08
C TYR A 440 12.10 17.48 -0.21
N ASP A 441 12.63 18.60 -0.71
CA ASP A 441 11.85 19.69 -1.28
C ASP A 441 11.41 19.32 -2.72
N VAL A 442 10.13 19.48 -3.03
CA VAL A 442 9.56 19.18 -4.35
C VAL A 442 10.13 20.06 -5.47
N GLU A 443 10.68 21.22 -5.11
CA GLU A 443 11.30 22.16 -6.07
C GLU A 443 12.69 21.73 -6.57
N LEU A 444 13.32 20.75 -5.93
CA LEU A 444 14.59 20.19 -6.38
C LEU A 444 14.44 19.53 -7.76
N SER A 445 15.56 19.35 -8.46
CA SER A 445 15.61 18.56 -9.69
C SER A 445 15.19 17.10 -9.42
N ILE A 446 14.71 16.39 -10.47
CA ILE A 446 14.33 14.97 -10.35
C ILE A 446 15.50 14.16 -9.77
N LYS A 447 16.73 14.39 -10.26
CA LYS A 447 17.93 13.67 -9.78
C LYS A 447 18.24 13.95 -8.32
N ASP A 448 18.08 15.20 -7.87
CA ASP A 448 18.39 15.57 -6.49
C ASP A 448 17.33 15.05 -5.51
N LYS A 449 16.06 14.99 -5.89
CA LYS A 449 15.00 14.32 -5.10
C LYS A 449 15.32 12.83 -4.93
N ILE A 450 15.69 12.14 -6.00
CA ILE A 450 16.07 10.71 -5.97
C ILE A 450 17.28 10.50 -5.07
N ARG A 451 18.33 11.35 -5.17
CA ARG A 451 19.49 11.31 -4.27
C ARG A 451 19.11 11.56 -2.82
N ALA A 452 18.24 12.52 -2.55
CA ALA A 452 17.79 12.81 -1.19
C ALA A 452 17.13 11.60 -0.52
N ILE A 453 16.26 10.87 -1.25
CA ILE A 453 15.65 9.64 -0.76
C ILE A 453 16.73 8.57 -0.54
N ALA A 454 17.59 8.31 -1.54
CA ALA A 454 18.60 7.27 -1.48
C ALA A 454 19.57 7.47 -0.32
N GLN A 455 20.04 8.69 -0.09
CA GLN A 455 21.00 9.01 0.95
C GLN A 455 20.35 9.05 2.33
N LYS A 456 19.26 9.79 2.51
CA LYS A 456 18.64 9.98 3.82
C LYS A 456 17.89 8.74 4.30
N VAL A 457 17.07 8.12 3.42
CA VAL A 457 16.18 7.02 3.79
C VAL A 457 16.87 5.67 3.67
N TYR A 458 17.60 5.43 2.57
CA TYR A 458 18.24 4.12 2.37
C TYR A 458 19.65 4.04 2.97
N GLY A 459 20.35 5.17 3.12
CA GLY A 459 21.74 5.19 3.56
C GLY A 459 22.74 4.91 2.44
N ALA A 460 22.34 5.08 1.18
CA ALA A 460 23.24 4.96 0.04
C ALA A 460 24.27 6.11 0.00
N GLU A 461 25.45 5.83 -0.54
CA GLU A 461 26.47 6.89 -0.76
C GLU A 461 26.03 7.87 -1.85
N ASP A 462 25.47 7.35 -2.95
CA ASP A 462 24.99 8.16 -4.07
C ASP A 462 24.09 7.31 -5.00
N VAL A 463 23.68 7.91 -6.13
CA VAL A 463 22.81 7.31 -7.14
C VAL A 463 23.47 7.36 -8.51
N ASP A 464 23.50 6.23 -9.20
CA ASP A 464 23.91 6.12 -10.60
C ASP A 464 22.68 6.13 -11.51
N PHE A 465 22.73 6.91 -12.57
CA PHE A 465 21.66 7.01 -13.56
C PHE A 465 22.12 6.43 -14.89
N SER A 466 21.38 5.48 -15.45
CA SER A 466 21.64 4.99 -16.81
C SER A 466 21.49 6.11 -17.83
N ALA A 467 22.01 5.89 -19.04
CA ALA A 467 21.83 6.82 -20.15
C ALA A 467 20.33 6.97 -20.50
N GLU A 468 19.58 5.86 -20.45
CA GLU A 468 18.13 5.83 -20.68
C GLU A 468 17.39 6.67 -19.63
N ALA A 469 17.62 6.40 -18.34
CA ALA A 469 17.01 7.17 -17.25
C ALA A 469 17.33 8.66 -17.34
N SER A 470 18.55 9.01 -17.73
CA SER A 470 18.95 10.43 -17.90
C SER A 470 18.23 11.12 -19.07
N ALA A 471 18.00 10.39 -20.17
CA ALA A 471 17.24 10.90 -21.31
C ALA A 471 15.75 11.06 -20.97
N GLU A 472 15.16 10.12 -20.24
CA GLU A 472 13.78 10.19 -19.78
C GLU A 472 13.57 11.36 -18.81
N ILE A 473 14.49 11.59 -17.85
CA ILE A 473 14.47 12.75 -16.97
C ILE A 473 14.45 14.05 -17.77
N ALA A 474 15.36 14.20 -18.73
CA ALA A 474 15.41 15.39 -19.57
C ALA A 474 14.13 15.59 -20.41
N SER A 475 13.46 14.51 -20.81
CA SER A 475 12.16 14.58 -21.47
C SER A 475 11.07 15.11 -20.54
N LEU A 476 11.00 14.59 -19.30
CA LEU A 476 10.02 15.03 -18.31
C LEU A 476 10.22 16.49 -17.88
N GLU A 477 11.47 16.92 -17.74
CA GLU A 477 11.81 18.32 -17.46
C GLU A 477 11.32 19.26 -18.58
N LYS A 478 11.48 18.87 -19.87
CA LYS A 478 10.95 19.63 -21.00
C LYS A 478 9.42 19.72 -21.01
N LEU A 479 8.74 18.72 -20.48
CA LEU A 479 7.27 18.69 -20.33
C LEU A 479 6.77 19.47 -19.11
N GLY A 480 7.68 20.01 -18.27
CA GLY A 480 7.32 20.70 -17.03
C GLY A 480 6.77 19.78 -15.94
N LEU A 481 7.14 18.49 -15.96
CA LEU A 481 6.71 17.48 -14.99
C LEU A 481 7.73 17.26 -13.85
N ASP A 482 8.76 18.11 -13.80
CA ASP A 482 9.87 18.01 -12.85
C ASP A 482 9.47 18.29 -11.38
N LYS A 483 8.33 18.94 -11.12
CA LYS A 483 7.84 19.26 -9.76
C LYS A 483 7.01 18.15 -9.12
N MET A 484 6.86 17.02 -9.76
CA MET A 484 6.18 15.86 -9.18
C MET A 484 7.00 15.18 -8.08
N SER A 485 6.30 14.50 -7.17
CA SER A 485 6.93 13.63 -6.16
C SER A 485 7.63 12.44 -6.81
N ILE A 486 8.57 11.82 -6.08
CA ILE A 486 9.29 10.63 -6.54
C ILE A 486 8.73 9.38 -5.89
N CYS A 487 8.49 8.36 -6.68
CA CYS A 487 8.17 7.00 -6.25
C CYS A 487 9.34 6.07 -6.59
N MET A 488 10.16 5.73 -5.61
CA MET A 488 11.26 4.79 -5.81
C MET A 488 10.72 3.36 -5.96
N ALA A 489 11.00 2.74 -7.09
CA ALA A 489 10.62 1.35 -7.39
C ALA A 489 11.86 0.45 -7.29
N LYS A 490 12.06 -0.13 -6.10
CA LYS A 490 13.17 -1.05 -5.79
C LYS A 490 12.69 -2.30 -5.08
N THR A 491 13.59 -3.25 -4.85
CA THR A 491 13.29 -4.41 -4.00
C THR A 491 12.85 -3.98 -2.60
N GLN A 492 11.87 -4.66 -2.05
CA GLN A 492 11.39 -4.47 -0.69
C GLN A 492 12.24 -5.17 0.38
N TYR A 493 13.12 -6.08 -0.02
CA TYR A 493 13.85 -6.97 0.90
C TYR A 493 15.16 -6.40 1.42
N SER A 494 15.56 -5.23 0.97
CA SER A 494 16.79 -4.56 1.38
C SER A 494 16.63 -3.05 1.36
N LEU A 495 17.40 -2.34 2.15
CA LEU A 495 17.57 -0.88 2.02
C LEU A 495 18.23 -0.49 0.69
N SER A 496 19.05 -1.38 0.11
CA SER A 496 19.65 -1.18 -1.23
C SER A 496 18.69 -1.64 -2.36
N ASP A 497 19.13 -1.54 -3.60
CA ASP A 497 18.49 -2.12 -4.78
C ASP A 497 18.88 -3.58 -5.05
N ASN A 498 19.73 -4.16 -4.20
CA ASN A 498 20.13 -5.55 -4.21
C ASN A 498 19.48 -6.33 -3.05
N ALA A 499 18.51 -7.20 -3.36
CA ALA A 499 17.77 -7.98 -2.37
C ALA A 499 18.63 -8.92 -1.51
N LYS A 500 19.90 -9.17 -1.89
CA LYS A 500 20.82 -10.02 -1.12
C LYS A 500 21.58 -9.28 -0.02
N LEU A 501 21.59 -7.94 -0.05
CA LEU A 501 22.23 -7.12 0.96
C LEU A 501 21.25 -6.91 2.12
N LEU A 502 21.24 -7.82 3.08
CA LEU A 502 20.37 -7.81 4.25
C LEU A 502 20.86 -6.85 5.34
N GLY A 503 20.04 -6.65 6.36
CA GLY A 503 20.38 -5.81 7.52
C GLY A 503 20.39 -4.32 7.18
N CYS A 504 21.48 -3.64 7.52
CA CYS A 504 21.72 -2.24 7.20
C CYS A 504 23.03 -2.11 6.41
N PRO A 505 22.99 -2.33 5.09
CA PRO A 505 24.19 -2.26 4.25
C PRO A 505 24.76 -0.83 4.23
N GLU A 506 26.09 -0.73 4.10
CA GLU A 506 26.84 0.50 3.96
C GLU A 506 27.65 0.49 2.66
N GLY A 507 28.10 1.66 2.22
CA GLY A 507 29.00 1.80 1.04
C GLY A 507 28.36 1.39 -0.29
N PHE A 508 27.03 1.36 -0.39
CA PHE A 508 26.33 0.99 -1.61
C PHE A 508 25.80 2.21 -2.37
N ARG A 509 25.58 2.01 -3.66
CA ARG A 509 24.97 2.98 -4.56
C ARG A 509 23.65 2.42 -5.10
N ILE A 510 22.66 3.28 -5.32
CA ILE A 510 21.42 2.90 -6.00
C ILE A 510 21.58 3.14 -7.49
N THR A 511 21.14 2.19 -8.31
CA THR A 511 21.17 2.32 -9.77
C THR A 511 19.74 2.54 -10.32
N VAL A 512 19.49 3.74 -10.83
CA VAL A 512 18.25 4.06 -11.55
C VAL A 512 18.42 3.68 -13.04
N ARG A 513 17.67 2.68 -13.47
CA ARG A 513 17.74 2.11 -14.82
C ARG A 513 16.78 2.74 -15.81
N GLY A 514 15.65 3.28 -15.33
CA GLY A 514 14.64 3.93 -16.14
C GLY A 514 13.74 4.80 -15.28
N ILE A 515 13.03 5.69 -15.94
CA ILE A 515 12.06 6.60 -15.33
C ILE A 515 10.73 6.45 -16.07
N THR A 516 9.64 6.37 -15.34
CA THR A 516 8.30 6.48 -15.92
C THR A 516 7.51 7.52 -15.15
N VAL A 517 6.48 8.08 -15.76
CA VAL A 517 5.62 9.07 -15.11
C VAL A 517 4.21 8.52 -14.95
N SER A 518 3.64 8.70 -13.77
CA SER A 518 2.21 8.57 -13.48
C SER A 518 1.64 9.98 -13.38
N ALA A 519 1.43 10.61 -14.54
CA ALA A 519 1.15 12.05 -14.65
C ALA A 519 -0.21 12.42 -14.03
N GLY A 520 -1.22 11.58 -14.18
CA GLY A 520 -2.52 11.74 -13.53
C GLY A 520 -2.44 11.56 -12.02
N ALA A 521 -1.62 10.62 -11.54
CA ALA A 521 -1.40 10.40 -10.12
C ALA A 521 -0.50 11.49 -9.48
N GLY A 522 0.36 12.14 -10.27
CA GLY A 522 1.21 13.24 -9.81
C GLY A 522 2.53 12.80 -9.21
N PHE A 523 3.12 11.70 -9.68
CA PHE A 523 4.45 11.26 -9.27
C PHE A 523 5.26 10.64 -10.42
N ILE A 524 6.57 10.67 -10.27
CA ILE A 524 7.55 10.07 -11.16
C ILE A 524 8.05 8.76 -10.52
N VAL A 525 8.08 7.68 -11.29
CA VAL A 525 8.58 6.37 -10.83
C VAL A 525 10.02 6.18 -11.27
N ALA A 526 10.94 6.04 -10.31
CA ALA A 526 12.34 5.73 -10.54
C ALA A 526 12.57 4.22 -10.41
N LEU A 527 12.89 3.55 -11.52
CA LEU A 527 13.05 2.11 -11.61
C LEU A 527 14.49 1.70 -11.21
N CYS A 528 14.65 1.13 -10.04
CA CYS A 528 15.95 0.69 -9.48
C CYS A 528 16.16 -0.83 -9.59
N GLY A 529 15.58 -1.48 -10.59
CA GLY A 529 15.65 -2.91 -10.80
C GLY A 529 14.56 -3.40 -11.75
N ASN A 530 14.48 -4.71 -11.93
CA ASN A 530 13.40 -5.31 -12.72
C ASN A 530 12.11 -5.36 -11.89
N MET A 531 11.37 -4.26 -11.87
CA MET A 531 10.06 -4.19 -11.23
C MET A 531 9.00 -4.76 -12.16
N MET A 532 8.37 -5.84 -11.72
CA MET A 532 7.32 -6.51 -12.50
C MET A 532 5.96 -5.92 -12.13
N LYS A 533 5.32 -5.29 -13.11
CA LYS A 533 3.93 -4.83 -13.00
C LYS A 533 2.91 -5.96 -13.25
N MET A 534 3.36 -7.12 -13.69
CA MET A 534 2.57 -8.34 -13.85
C MET A 534 3.30 -9.51 -13.18
N PRO A 535 2.97 -9.84 -11.93
CA PRO A 535 3.52 -11.00 -11.25
C PRO A 535 3.11 -12.31 -11.96
N GLY A 536 3.87 -13.37 -11.75
CA GLY A 536 3.48 -14.71 -12.18
C GLY A 536 3.04 -15.56 -11.01
N LEU A 537 2.19 -16.55 -11.25
CA LEU A 537 1.92 -17.57 -10.26
C LEU A 537 3.20 -18.34 -9.90
N PRO A 538 3.39 -18.74 -8.63
CA PRO A 538 4.50 -19.58 -8.21
C PRO A 538 4.34 -21.02 -8.72
N LYS A 539 5.34 -21.87 -8.47
CA LYS A 539 5.28 -23.29 -8.85
C LYS A 539 4.10 -24.03 -8.23
N VAL A 540 3.77 -23.67 -6.97
CA VAL A 540 2.59 -24.17 -6.25
C VAL A 540 1.81 -22.94 -5.78
N PRO A 541 0.80 -22.50 -6.53
CA PRO A 541 -0.01 -21.34 -6.16
C PRO A 541 -0.95 -21.66 -4.99
N ALA A 542 -1.32 -20.65 -4.21
CA ALA A 542 -2.32 -20.78 -3.15
C ALA A 542 -3.67 -21.31 -3.68
N ALA A 543 -3.99 -21.00 -4.93
CA ALA A 543 -5.18 -21.48 -5.62
C ALA A 543 -5.38 -23.01 -5.59
N GLU A 544 -4.28 -23.80 -5.50
CA GLU A 544 -4.38 -25.28 -5.41
C GLU A 544 -4.99 -25.78 -4.09
N LYS A 545 -5.06 -24.91 -3.08
CA LYS A 545 -5.56 -25.26 -1.73
C LYS A 545 -6.91 -24.62 -1.43
N ILE A 546 -7.31 -23.64 -2.25
CA ILE A 546 -8.57 -22.92 -2.07
C ILE A 546 -9.67 -23.76 -2.70
N ASP A 547 -10.72 -24.08 -1.93
CA ASP A 547 -11.88 -24.85 -2.39
C ASP A 547 -13.16 -24.32 -1.73
N VAL A 548 -14.31 -24.74 -2.25
CA VAL A 548 -15.64 -24.42 -1.73
C VAL A 548 -16.45 -25.69 -1.61
N ASP A 549 -17.04 -25.92 -0.44
CA ASP A 549 -17.90 -27.10 -0.23
C ASP A 549 -19.34 -26.91 -0.76
N ALA A 550 -20.16 -27.94 -0.59
CA ALA A 550 -21.55 -27.97 -1.08
C ALA A 550 -22.45 -26.95 -0.37
N GLU A 551 -22.08 -26.52 0.82
CA GLU A 551 -22.74 -25.51 1.63
C GLU A 551 -22.27 -24.08 1.30
N GLY A 552 -21.28 -23.94 0.41
CA GLY A 552 -20.71 -22.66 -0.02
C GLY A 552 -19.64 -22.11 0.95
N VAL A 553 -19.16 -22.92 1.87
CA VAL A 553 -18.08 -22.53 2.80
C VAL A 553 -16.73 -22.64 2.08
N ILE A 554 -15.91 -21.60 2.20
CA ILE A 554 -14.59 -21.55 1.56
C ILE A 554 -13.53 -22.12 2.50
N HIS A 555 -12.69 -23.00 1.96
CA HIS A 555 -11.58 -23.65 2.63
C HIS A 555 -10.25 -23.25 2.01
N GLY A 556 -9.18 -23.21 2.81
CA GLY A 556 -7.81 -22.97 2.33
C GLY A 556 -7.54 -21.55 1.87
N LEU A 557 -8.42 -20.59 2.18
CA LEU A 557 -8.22 -19.20 1.79
C LEU A 557 -7.06 -18.54 2.58
N PHE A 558 -6.75 -19.04 3.78
CA PHE A 558 -5.54 -18.71 4.60
C PHE A 558 -5.34 -19.73 5.71
#